data_f14b8ad3d8593fb601d21e4547122adb
#
_entry.id   f14b8ad3d8593fb601d21e4547122adb
#
_cell.length_a   1.000
_cell.length_b   1.000
_cell.length_c   1.000
_cell.angle_alpha   90.00
_cell.angle_beta   90.00
_cell.angle_gamma   90.00
#
_symmetry.space_group_name_H-M   'P 1'
#
loop_
_entity.id
_entity.type
_entity.pdbx_description
1 polymer ?
#
loop_
_entity_poly.entity_id
_entity_poly.type
_entity_poly.pdbx_seq_one_letter_code
_entity_poly.pdbx_strand_id
1 'polypeptide(L)'
;MMKKLLLLLLMLALTMSAASAEIFYIDDESQLPEGWTEKELFRLTAIDTDRSDAMLVQCGGENMMIDGGSVQFYPRLEEYFDAEGITEFKCLFNTHPDNDHLQGLTKMMNHRLTAEDGKTDAGPKYQIGGFYTAVKKEYKNTSYHKAAVRAIDKYGIPFVQVFNGDVLTLGNATINIIRCDESWGTNARSACTQIIFGDSKVLLMGDCDSRPQNYFLKNVDHSLLECDILKAVHHGINGFEEAFLEVAQPEFIFIPNYKAHKSIKSGTKRKFAEYNALYSGDGTVIMETDGTDWYIWQLPNWKKSK
;
A
#
# COMPACT_ATOMS: atom_id res chain seq x y z
N MET A 1 -1.86 -60.33 -42.46
CA MET A 1 -1.23 -59.00 -42.61
C MET A 1 -2.09 -57.97 -41.86
N MET A 2 -1.75 -57.66 -40.60
CA MET A 2 -2.47 -56.66 -39.79
C MET A 2 -1.71 -55.34 -39.83
N LYS A 3 -2.34 -54.32 -40.42
CA LYS A 3 -1.80 -52.94 -40.43
C LYS A 3 -2.00 -52.33 -39.05
N LYS A 4 -0.90 -52.06 -38.34
CA LYS A 4 -0.91 -51.27 -37.11
C LYS A 4 -1.15 -49.81 -37.46
N LEU A 5 -2.31 -49.28 -37.06
CA LEU A 5 -2.64 -47.85 -37.12
C LEU A 5 -1.99 -47.17 -35.94
N LEU A 6 -0.95 -46.39 -36.19
CA LEU A 6 -0.27 -45.57 -35.19
C LEU A 6 -1.06 -44.27 -35.01
N LEU A 7 -1.81 -44.15 -33.91
CA LEU A 7 -2.52 -42.96 -33.52
C LEU A 7 -1.52 -41.99 -32.87
N LEU A 8 -1.10 -40.95 -33.58
CA LEU A 8 -0.25 -39.91 -33.05
C LEU A 8 -1.17 -38.92 -32.28
N LEU A 9 -1.23 -39.06 -30.95
CA LEU A 9 -1.86 -38.02 -30.10
C LEU A 9 -0.92 -36.84 -30.04
N LEU A 10 -1.23 -35.78 -30.79
CA LEU A 10 -0.62 -34.49 -30.66
C LEU A 10 -1.20 -33.83 -29.37
N MET A 11 -0.51 -33.97 -28.24
CA MET A 11 -0.79 -33.12 -27.08
C MET A 11 -0.37 -31.68 -27.43
N LEU A 12 -1.34 -30.87 -27.80
CA LEU A 12 -1.19 -29.43 -27.86
C LEU A 12 -1.15 -28.95 -26.39
N ALA A 13 0.05 -28.85 -25.83
CA ALA A 13 0.24 -28.11 -24.58
C ALA A 13 -0.05 -26.63 -24.91
N LEU A 14 -1.27 -26.17 -24.65
CA LEU A 14 -1.52 -24.75 -24.49
C LEU A 14 -0.70 -24.34 -23.24
N THR A 15 0.48 -23.82 -23.47
CA THR A 15 1.11 -22.93 -22.49
C THR A 15 0.23 -21.69 -22.48
N MET A 16 -0.73 -21.62 -21.57
CA MET A 16 -1.29 -20.33 -21.15
C MET A 16 -0.12 -19.58 -20.52
N SER A 17 0.58 -18.77 -21.31
CA SER A 17 1.33 -17.66 -20.77
C SER A 17 0.27 -16.85 -20.01
N ALA A 18 0.37 -16.81 -18.68
CA ALA A 18 -0.35 -15.77 -17.95
C ALA A 18 0.10 -14.46 -18.60
N ALA A 19 -0.83 -13.76 -19.22
CA ALA A 19 -0.54 -12.43 -19.72
C ALA A 19 -0.18 -11.61 -18.47
N SER A 20 0.99 -10.99 -18.47
CA SER A 20 1.32 -9.99 -17.45
C SER A 20 0.25 -8.90 -17.52
N ALA A 21 -0.15 -8.37 -16.36
CA ALA A 21 -1.04 -7.23 -16.30
C ALA A 21 -0.46 -6.09 -17.14
N GLU A 22 -1.26 -5.50 -18.05
CA GLU A 22 -0.81 -4.35 -18.83
C GLU A 22 -0.99 -3.07 -18.01
N ILE A 23 0.00 -2.16 -18.03
CA ILE A 23 -0.06 -0.89 -17.29
C ILE A 23 -0.29 0.27 -18.25
N PHE A 24 -1.42 0.95 -18.07
CA PHE A 24 -1.81 2.14 -18.83
C PHE A 24 -1.60 3.40 -17.99
N TYR A 25 -0.79 4.33 -18.49
CA TYR A 25 -0.62 5.65 -17.89
C TYR A 25 -1.60 6.61 -18.54
N ILE A 26 -2.46 7.21 -17.74
CA ILE A 26 -3.49 8.15 -18.17
C ILE A 26 -3.31 9.51 -17.48
N ASP A 27 -3.90 10.57 -18.06
CA ASP A 27 -3.80 11.92 -17.48
C ASP A 27 -4.79 12.10 -16.30
N ASP A 28 -5.99 11.53 -16.46
CA ASP A 28 -7.07 11.57 -15.46
C ASP A 28 -8.13 10.47 -15.70
N GLU A 29 -9.09 10.37 -14.82
CA GLU A 29 -10.16 9.35 -14.84
C GLU A 29 -11.03 9.38 -16.11
N SER A 30 -11.06 10.48 -16.87
CA SER A 30 -11.86 10.58 -18.11
C SER A 30 -11.32 9.67 -19.23
N GLN A 31 -10.10 9.19 -19.08
CA GLN A 31 -9.44 8.28 -20.03
C GLN A 31 -9.62 6.79 -19.66
N LEU A 32 -10.33 6.49 -18.57
CA LEU A 32 -10.69 5.11 -18.25
C LEU A 32 -11.62 4.52 -19.31
N PRO A 33 -11.57 3.19 -19.56
CA PRO A 33 -12.44 2.55 -20.53
C PRO A 33 -13.93 2.75 -20.24
N GLU A 34 -14.75 2.76 -21.28
CA GLU A 34 -16.21 2.77 -21.12
C GLU A 34 -16.68 1.56 -20.29
N GLY A 35 -17.58 1.78 -19.35
CA GLY A 35 -18.07 0.76 -18.43
C GLY A 35 -17.08 0.35 -17.32
N TRP A 36 -15.95 1.06 -17.18
CA TRP A 36 -14.95 0.74 -16.18
C TRP A 36 -15.52 0.76 -14.75
N THR A 37 -16.28 1.79 -14.40
CA THR A 37 -16.90 1.95 -13.08
C THR A 37 -18.04 0.96 -12.77
N GLU A 38 -18.46 0.18 -13.77
CA GLU A 38 -19.45 -0.90 -13.57
C GLU A 38 -18.80 -2.21 -13.13
N LYS A 39 -17.45 -2.29 -13.21
CA LYS A 39 -16.68 -3.44 -12.79
C LYS A 39 -16.45 -3.42 -11.28
N GLU A 40 -16.11 -4.57 -10.73
CA GLU A 40 -15.48 -4.62 -9.42
C GLU A 40 -14.04 -4.17 -9.55
N LEU A 41 -13.66 -3.17 -8.77
CA LEU A 41 -12.36 -2.52 -8.88
C LEU A 41 -11.58 -2.63 -7.57
N PHE A 42 -10.27 -2.70 -7.72
CA PHE A 42 -9.31 -2.46 -6.65
C PHE A 42 -8.59 -1.14 -6.94
N ARG A 43 -8.54 -0.25 -5.96
CA ARG A 43 -7.83 1.03 -6.06
C ARG A 43 -6.83 1.17 -4.91
N LEU A 44 -5.59 1.49 -5.27
CA LEU A 44 -4.54 1.92 -4.34
C LEU A 44 -4.20 3.38 -4.61
N THR A 45 -4.35 4.22 -3.60
CA THR A 45 -4.01 5.64 -3.68
C THR A 45 -2.84 5.96 -2.74
N ALA A 46 -1.70 6.36 -3.31
CA ALA A 46 -0.58 6.90 -2.54
C ALA A 46 -0.76 8.41 -2.40
N ILE A 47 -1.28 8.86 -1.25
CA ILE A 47 -1.65 10.26 -1.01
C ILE A 47 -0.40 11.13 -0.89
N ASP A 48 -0.45 12.35 -1.48
CA ASP A 48 0.62 13.35 -1.35
C ASP A 48 0.82 13.78 0.10
N THR A 49 1.83 13.24 0.73
CA THR A 49 2.28 13.59 2.10
C THR A 49 3.74 14.03 2.11
N ASP A 50 4.20 14.71 1.05
CA ASP A 50 5.60 15.06 0.80
C ASP A 50 6.52 13.84 0.89
N ARG A 51 7.08 13.57 2.08
CA ARG A 51 7.93 12.42 2.38
C ARG A 51 7.36 11.67 3.59
N SER A 52 6.35 10.86 3.37
CA SER A 52 5.84 9.91 4.37
C SER A 52 4.88 8.91 3.71
N ASP A 53 4.60 7.80 4.37
CA ASP A 53 3.72 6.77 3.84
C ASP A 53 2.27 7.03 4.23
N ALA A 54 1.41 7.15 3.23
CA ALA A 54 -0.03 7.25 3.41
C ALA A 54 -0.74 6.62 2.20
N MET A 55 -1.24 5.40 2.37
CA MET A 55 -1.83 4.63 1.28
C MET A 55 -3.25 4.23 1.63
N LEU A 56 -4.21 4.70 0.84
CA LEU A 56 -5.60 4.26 0.89
C LEU A 56 -5.78 3.08 -0.05
N VAL A 57 -6.33 1.98 0.46
CA VAL A 57 -6.70 0.79 -0.30
C VAL A 57 -8.22 0.66 -0.28
N GLN A 58 -8.82 0.49 -1.45
CA GLN A 58 -10.28 0.39 -1.64
C GLN A 58 -10.61 -0.82 -2.49
N CYS A 59 -11.55 -1.64 -2.04
CA CYS A 59 -12.06 -2.80 -2.79
C CYS A 59 -13.43 -3.20 -2.26
N GLY A 60 -14.38 -3.46 -3.16
CA GLY A 60 -15.70 -3.97 -2.80
C GLY A 60 -16.48 -3.05 -1.85
N GLY A 61 -16.29 -1.73 -1.93
CA GLY A 61 -16.91 -0.74 -1.04
C GLY A 61 -16.28 -0.64 0.36
N GLU A 62 -15.23 -1.41 0.64
CA GLU A 62 -14.46 -1.34 1.89
C GLU A 62 -13.19 -0.47 1.72
N ASN A 63 -12.82 0.26 2.77
CA ASN A 63 -11.63 1.09 2.82
C ASN A 63 -10.65 0.60 3.89
N MET A 64 -9.37 0.62 3.58
CA MET A 64 -8.28 0.33 4.50
C MET A 64 -7.21 1.41 4.34
N MET A 65 -6.75 1.99 5.44
CA MET A 65 -5.63 2.92 5.40
C MET A 65 -4.36 2.22 5.85
N ILE A 66 -3.34 2.14 4.98
CA ILE A 66 -2.01 1.61 5.31
C ILE A 66 -1.07 2.78 5.52
N ASP A 67 -0.64 2.96 6.75
CA ASP A 67 0.06 4.11 7.28
C ASP A 67 -0.69 5.43 7.03
N GLY A 68 -0.37 6.49 7.73
CA GLY A 68 -1.11 7.76 7.66
C GLY A 68 -0.21 8.97 7.55
N GLY A 69 1.08 8.75 7.34
CA GLY A 69 2.05 9.83 7.24
C GLY A 69 2.29 10.58 8.54
N SER A 70 3.07 11.65 8.43
CA SER A 70 3.33 12.60 9.51
C SER A 70 2.10 13.48 9.78
N VAL A 71 1.88 13.85 11.03
CA VAL A 71 0.67 14.60 11.45
C VAL A 71 0.46 15.93 10.71
N GLN A 72 1.52 16.57 10.27
CA GLN A 72 1.45 17.85 9.53
C GLN A 72 0.78 17.70 8.15
N PHE A 73 0.74 16.50 7.59
CA PHE A 73 0.11 16.22 6.31
C PHE A 73 -1.31 15.66 6.46
N TYR A 74 -1.78 15.46 7.68
CA TYR A 74 -3.13 14.98 7.94
C TYR A 74 -4.24 15.80 7.22
N PRO A 75 -4.16 17.16 7.09
CA PRO A 75 -5.16 17.90 6.33
C PRO A 75 -5.31 17.46 4.87
N ARG A 76 -4.24 16.91 4.24
CA ARG A 76 -4.30 16.41 2.86
C ARG A 76 -5.07 15.08 2.78
N LEU A 77 -4.89 14.20 3.80
CA LEU A 77 -5.67 12.97 3.91
C LEU A 77 -7.14 13.30 4.10
N GLU A 78 -7.42 14.23 5.02
CA GLU A 78 -8.78 14.67 5.33
C GLU A 78 -9.47 15.26 4.09
N GLU A 79 -8.81 16.16 3.36
CA GLU A 79 -9.33 16.75 2.12
C GLU A 79 -9.62 15.65 1.07
N TYR A 80 -8.71 14.68 0.92
CA TYR A 80 -8.92 13.55 0.00
C TYR A 80 -10.12 12.72 0.41
N PHE A 81 -10.22 12.35 1.69
CA PHE A 81 -11.35 11.54 2.18
C PHE A 81 -12.69 12.28 2.07
N ASP A 82 -12.70 13.59 2.32
CA ASP A 82 -13.90 14.41 2.18
C ASP A 82 -14.34 14.50 0.71
N ALA A 83 -13.40 14.65 -0.22
CA ALA A 83 -13.69 14.68 -1.66
C ALA A 83 -14.25 13.32 -2.16
N GLU A 84 -13.74 12.20 -1.65
CA GLU A 84 -14.19 10.85 -1.99
C GLU A 84 -15.39 10.38 -1.14
N GLY A 85 -15.87 11.19 -0.18
CA GLY A 85 -16.97 10.83 0.72
C GLY A 85 -16.66 9.69 1.70
N ILE A 86 -15.38 9.50 2.03
CA ILE A 86 -14.90 8.37 2.87
C ILE A 86 -15.02 8.72 4.34
N THR A 87 -15.86 7.99 5.07
CA THR A 87 -16.05 8.14 6.52
C THR A 87 -15.86 6.84 7.30
N GLU A 88 -15.71 5.71 6.61
CA GLU A 88 -15.60 4.40 7.22
C GLU A 88 -14.35 3.66 6.74
N PHE A 89 -13.63 3.05 7.68
CA PHE A 89 -12.46 2.23 7.43
C PHE A 89 -12.65 0.86 8.10
N LYS A 90 -12.56 -0.22 7.31
CA LYS A 90 -12.53 -1.59 7.84
C LYS A 90 -11.40 -1.74 8.85
N CYS A 91 -10.22 -1.19 8.52
CA CYS A 91 -9.11 -1.07 9.45
C CYS A 91 -8.13 0.04 9.09
N LEU A 92 -7.39 0.48 10.11
CA LEU A 92 -6.15 1.22 9.96
C LEU A 92 -5.00 0.24 10.16
N PHE A 93 -4.10 0.16 9.21
CA PHE A 93 -2.94 -0.73 9.25
C PHE A 93 -1.66 0.10 9.37
N ASN A 94 -0.86 -0.19 10.40
CA ASN A 94 0.43 0.47 10.59
C ASN A 94 1.56 -0.53 10.35
N THR A 95 2.40 -0.25 9.35
CA THR A 95 3.53 -1.10 9.00
C THR A 95 4.55 -1.17 10.13
N HIS A 96 4.91 -0.01 10.71
CA HIS A 96 5.81 0.12 11.85
C HIS A 96 5.59 1.45 12.58
N PRO A 97 6.05 1.60 13.85
CA PRO A 97 5.61 2.69 14.72
C PRO A 97 6.44 3.99 14.62
N ASP A 98 6.99 4.32 13.45
CA ASP A 98 7.68 5.58 13.24
C ASP A 98 6.69 6.71 12.94
N ASN A 99 7.12 7.96 13.13
CA ASN A 99 6.23 9.13 13.10
C ASN A 99 5.61 9.40 11.72
N ASP A 100 6.39 9.19 10.66
CA ASP A 100 6.00 9.41 9.27
C ASP A 100 5.19 8.23 8.67
N HIS A 101 4.73 7.34 9.53
CA HIS A 101 3.79 6.24 9.24
C HIS A 101 2.56 6.30 10.15
N LEU A 102 2.76 6.55 11.46
CA LEU A 102 1.72 6.33 12.47
C LEU A 102 0.95 7.59 12.88
N GLN A 103 1.53 8.78 12.74
CA GLN A 103 0.93 9.99 13.33
C GLN A 103 -0.41 10.37 12.68
N GLY A 104 -0.54 10.24 11.36
CA GLY A 104 -1.81 10.49 10.66
C GLY A 104 -2.90 9.53 11.10
N LEU A 105 -2.59 8.22 11.23
CA LEU A 105 -3.54 7.24 11.76
C LEU A 105 -4.00 7.60 13.18
N THR A 106 -3.06 8.04 14.03
CA THR A 106 -3.39 8.50 15.39
C THR A 106 -4.31 9.72 15.35
N LYS A 107 -4.09 10.62 14.39
CA LYS A 107 -4.95 11.80 14.21
C LYS A 107 -6.35 11.42 13.72
N MET A 108 -6.46 10.47 12.79
CA MET A 108 -7.74 9.93 12.33
C MET A 108 -8.57 9.38 13.51
N MET A 109 -7.97 8.52 14.36
CA MET A 109 -8.62 7.97 15.54
C MET A 109 -9.12 9.03 16.53
N ASN A 110 -8.40 10.16 16.64
CA ASN A 110 -8.75 11.25 17.55
C ASN A 110 -9.64 12.34 16.91
N HIS A 111 -9.95 12.24 15.60
CA HIS A 111 -10.73 13.28 14.93
C HIS A 111 -12.21 13.16 15.32
N ARG A 112 -12.71 14.23 15.95
CA ARG A 112 -14.10 14.34 16.41
C ARG A 112 -14.79 15.47 15.64
N LEU A 113 -16.03 15.24 15.28
CA LEU A 113 -16.90 16.26 14.74
C LEU A 113 -17.44 17.14 15.87
N THR A 114 -17.70 18.39 15.56
CA THR A 114 -18.35 19.33 16.49
C THR A 114 -19.79 19.55 16.01
N ALA A 115 -20.73 19.50 16.94
CA ALA A 115 -22.15 19.76 16.64
C ALA A 115 -22.37 21.22 16.19
N GLU A 116 -23.56 21.53 15.69
CA GLU A 116 -23.93 22.86 15.21
C GLU A 116 -23.77 23.97 16.25
N ASP A 117 -23.83 23.62 17.55
CA ASP A 117 -23.58 24.56 18.64
C ASP A 117 -22.11 25.02 18.76
N GLY A 118 -21.21 24.46 17.95
CA GLY A 118 -19.78 24.74 17.91
C GLY A 118 -19.02 24.29 19.17
N LYS A 119 -19.63 23.52 20.08
CA LYS A 119 -19.05 23.11 21.37
C LYS A 119 -19.20 21.63 21.68
N THR A 120 -20.35 21.05 21.34
CA THR A 120 -20.66 19.65 21.69
C THR A 120 -19.94 18.69 20.74
N ASP A 121 -19.35 17.63 21.30
CA ASP A 121 -18.77 16.52 20.53
C ASP A 121 -19.91 15.74 19.82
N ALA A 122 -19.92 15.79 18.49
CA ALA A 122 -20.92 15.12 17.65
C ALA A 122 -20.52 13.67 17.28
N GLY A 123 -19.38 13.18 17.77
CA GLY A 123 -18.94 11.81 17.49
C GLY A 123 -17.64 11.75 16.67
N PRO A 124 -17.15 10.56 16.36
CA PRO A 124 -15.97 10.39 15.51
C PRO A 124 -16.24 10.84 14.09
N LYS A 125 -15.26 11.49 13.45
CA LYS A 125 -15.33 11.78 12.01
C LYS A 125 -15.28 10.49 11.18
N TYR A 126 -14.47 9.51 11.64
CA TYR A 126 -14.29 8.24 10.96
C TYR A 126 -14.73 7.07 11.84
N GLN A 127 -15.47 6.15 11.27
CA GLN A 127 -15.72 4.84 11.85
C GLN A 127 -14.56 3.91 11.52
N ILE A 128 -13.96 3.29 12.53
CA ILE A 128 -12.74 2.48 12.39
C ILE A 128 -13.02 1.11 13.01
N GLY A 129 -13.06 0.08 12.14
CA GLY A 129 -13.35 -1.30 12.56
C GLY A 129 -12.21 -1.96 13.34
N GLY A 130 -10.94 -1.54 13.14
CA GLY A 130 -9.81 -2.04 13.90
C GLY A 130 -8.51 -1.32 13.59
N PHE A 131 -7.52 -1.50 14.48
CA PHE A 131 -6.14 -1.04 14.30
C PHE A 131 -5.20 -2.23 14.26
N TYR A 132 -4.54 -2.43 13.12
CA TYR A 132 -3.65 -3.54 12.82
C TYR A 132 -2.21 -3.05 12.77
N THR A 133 -1.27 -3.78 13.37
CA THR A 133 0.13 -3.34 13.40
C THR A 133 1.10 -4.49 13.60
N ALA A 134 2.34 -4.30 13.13
CA ALA A 134 3.45 -5.22 13.32
C ALA A 134 3.88 -5.39 14.78
N VAL A 135 3.64 -4.42 15.65
CA VAL A 135 4.17 -4.41 17.01
C VAL A 135 3.09 -4.71 18.03
N LYS A 136 3.47 -5.31 19.16
CA LYS A 136 2.54 -5.59 20.26
C LYS A 136 2.06 -4.29 20.94
N LYS A 137 0.90 -4.35 21.55
CA LYS A 137 0.27 -3.19 22.22
C LYS A 137 1.18 -2.55 23.28
N GLU A 138 1.94 -3.36 24.00
CA GLU A 138 2.86 -2.94 25.07
C GLU A 138 4.21 -2.42 24.55
N TYR A 139 4.38 -2.29 23.24
CA TYR A 139 5.61 -1.76 22.65
C TYR A 139 5.87 -0.32 23.14
N LYS A 140 6.99 -0.08 23.82
CA LYS A 140 7.25 1.17 24.55
C LYS A 140 8.33 2.05 23.92
N ASN A 141 8.94 1.62 22.82
CA ASN A 141 10.13 2.28 22.31
C ASN A 141 9.85 3.61 21.58
N THR A 142 8.59 3.88 21.19
CA THR A 142 8.24 5.16 20.56
C THR A 142 7.11 5.87 21.31
N SER A 143 7.17 7.21 21.38
CA SER A 143 6.09 8.04 21.90
C SER A 143 4.87 8.01 20.99
N TYR A 144 5.07 7.80 19.70
CA TYR A 144 4.03 7.74 18.67
C TYR A 144 3.13 6.51 18.87
N HIS A 145 3.73 5.33 19.09
CA HIS A 145 2.96 4.13 19.40
C HIS A 145 2.15 4.29 20.70
N LYS A 146 2.76 4.86 21.73
CA LYS A 146 2.04 5.14 22.99
C LYS A 146 0.86 6.09 22.78
N ALA A 147 0.97 7.06 21.88
CA ALA A 147 -0.12 7.97 21.54
C ALA A 147 -1.25 7.24 20.81
N ALA A 148 -0.91 6.37 19.85
CA ALA A 148 -1.88 5.53 19.14
C ALA A 148 -2.62 4.60 20.11
N VAL A 149 -1.91 3.89 21.00
CA VAL A 149 -2.52 3.01 21.99
C VAL A 149 -3.48 3.77 22.91
N ARG A 150 -3.13 4.99 23.33
CA ARG A 150 -4.06 5.82 24.12
C ARG A 150 -5.35 6.15 23.35
N ALA A 151 -5.28 6.42 22.06
CA ALA A 151 -6.46 6.67 21.24
C ALA A 151 -7.30 5.38 21.08
N ILE A 152 -6.64 4.26 20.82
CA ILE A 152 -7.27 2.92 20.72
C ILE A 152 -8.02 2.60 22.00
N ASP A 153 -7.38 2.73 23.17
CA ASP A 153 -8.01 2.45 24.47
C ASP A 153 -9.15 3.43 24.78
N LYS A 154 -8.95 4.71 24.48
CA LYS A 154 -9.96 5.76 24.73
C LYS A 154 -11.25 5.54 23.93
N TYR A 155 -11.13 5.06 22.70
CA TYR A 155 -12.28 4.93 21.81
C TYR A 155 -12.72 3.48 21.58
N GLY A 156 -12.10 2.53 22.27
CA GLY A 156 -12.46 1.12 22.19
C GLY A 156 -12.22 0.48 20.83
N ILE A 157 -11.23 0.98 20.07
CA ILE A 157 -10.89 0.43 18.74
C ILE A 157 -10.23 -0.94 18.93
N PRO A 158 -10.69 -1.99 18.23
CA PRO A 158 -10.05 -3.31 18.28
C PRO A 158 -8.57 -3.23 17.88
N PHE A 159 -7.67 -3.77 18.71
CA PHE A 159 -6.24 -3.84 18.43
C PHE A 159 -5.85 -5.24 17.96
N VAL A 160 -5.16 -5.33 16.83
CA VAL A 160 -4.69 -6.58 16.25
C VAL A 160 -3.19 -6.49 15.97
N GLN A 161 -2.40 -7.35 16.59
CA GLN A 161 -1.02 -7.56 16.17
C GLN A 161 -0.99 -8.57 15.04
N VAL A 162 -0.36 -8.20 13.92
CA VAL A 162 -0.21 -9.09 12.77
C VAL A 162 1.15 -9.81 12.80
N PHE A 163 1.19 -11.01 12.23
CA PHE A 163 2.36 -11.88 12.19
C PHE A 163 2.68 -12.29 10.75
N ASN A 164 3.90 -12.78 10.53
CA ASN A 164 4.27 -13.34 9.24
C ASN A 164 3.35 -14.51 8.86
N GLY A 165 2.80 -14.48 7.66
CA GLY A 165 1.88 -15.49 7.16
C GLY A 165 0.41 -15.25 7.50
N ASP A 166 0.07 -14.20 8.27
CA ASP A 166 -1.33 -13.80 8.42
C ASP A 166 -1.90 -13.34 7.06
N VAL A 167 -3.18 -13.60 6.87
CA VAL A 167 -3.92 -13.22 5.66
C VAL A 167 -5.14 -12.39 6.08
N LEU A 168 -5.28 -11.21 5.49
CA LEU A 168 -6.44 -10.34 5.64
C LEU A 168 -7.18 -10.25 4.30
N THR A 169 -8.40 -9.71 4.33
CA THR A 169 -9.19 -9.44 3.13
C THR A 169 -9.73 -8.02 3.14
N LEU A 170 -9.86 -7.43 1.95
CA LEU A 170 -10.59 -6.19 1.72
C LEU A 170 -11.45 -6.36 0.47
N GLY A 171 -12.78 -6.39 0.61
CA GLY A 171 -13.63 -6.88 -0.47
C GLY A 171 -13.16 -8.26 -0.95
N ASN A 172 -12.92 -8.40 -2.25
CA ASN A 172 -12.36 -9.61 -2.85
C ASN A 172 -10.82 -9.62 -2.95
N ALA A 173 -10.15 -8.56 -2.49
CA ALA A 173 -8.69 -8.54 -2.44
C ALA A 173 -8.16 -9.36 -1.26
N THR A 174 -7.10 -10.14 -1.51
CA THR A 174 -6.36 -10.89 -0.50
C THR A 174 -5.10 -10.12 -0.11
N ILE A 175 -4.82 -10.00 1.19
CA ILE A 175 -3.66 -9.25 1.72
C ILE A 175 -2.80 -10.21 2.54
N ASN A 176 -1.68 -10.63 2.00
CA ASN A 176 -0.70 -11.48 2.66
C ASN A 176 0.27 -10.63 3.47
N ILE A 177 0.49 -10.97 4.74
CA ILE A 177 1.41 -10.28 5.64
C ILE A 177 2.78 -10.96 5.62
N ILE A 178 3.82 -10.18 5.31
CA ILE A 178 5.21 -10.63 5.23
C ILE A 178 6.04 -9.84 6.24
N ARG A 179 6.72 -10.53 7.17
CA ARG A 179 7.48 -9.89 8.24
C ARG A 179 8.79 -10.57 8.53
N CYS A 180 9.76 -9.78 9.00
CA CYS A 180 11.02 -10.25 9.56
C CYS A 180 10.95 -10.50 11.07
N ASP A 181 12.07 -11.02 11.61
CA ASP A 181 12.28 -11.17 13.05
C ASP A 181 12.13 -9.82 13.79
N GLU A 182 11.44 -9.84 14.92
CA GLU A 182 11.20 -8.67 15.78
C GLU A 182 12.46 -8.12 16.46
N SER A 183 13.57 -8.88 16.52
CA SER A 183 14.83 -8.45 17.15
C SER A 183 15.51 -7.29 16.39
N TRP A 184 15.14 -7.04 15.13
CA TRP A 184 15.71 -6.00 14.29
C TRP A 184 15.06 -4.62 14.59
N GLY A 185 15.68 -3.52 14.13
CA GLY A 185 15.18 -2.16 14.38
C GLY A 185 13.75 -1.89 13.88
N THR A 186 13.20 -0.72 14.16
CA THR A 186 11.80 -0.36 13.83
C THR A 186 11.47 -0.55 12.36
N ASN A 187 12.30 -0.04 11.46
CA ASN A 187 12.11 -0.16 10.02
C ASN A 187 12.09 -1.61 9.55
N ALA A 188 13.05 -2.42 10.03
CA ALA A 188 13.12 -3.84 9.69
C ALA A 188 11.93 -4.67 10.22
N ARG A 189 11.13 -4.12 11.13
CA ARG A 189 9.89 -4.72 11.64
C ARG A 189 8.66 -4.39 10.83
N SER A 190 8.80 -3.62 9.76
CA SER A 190 7.67 -3.30 8.91
C SER A 190 6.90 -4.56 8.54
N ALA A 191 5.59 -4.54 8.75
CA ALA A 191 4.72 -5.52 8.14
C ALA A 191 4.53 -5.14 6.68
N CYS A 192 5.24 -5.84 5.80
CA CYS A 192 5.03 -5.74 4.36
C CYS A 192 3.73 -6.43 4.00
N THR A 193 3.07 -5.97 2.94
CA THR A 193 1.85 -6.59 2.44
C THR A 193 1.96 -6.85 0.96
N GLN A 194 1.69 -8.10 0.54
CA GLN A 194 1.34 -8.37 -0.85
C GLN A 194 -0.18 -8.38 -0.96
N ILE A 195 -0.71 -7.54 -1.82
CA ILE A 195 -2.15 -7.45 -2.09
C ILE A 195 -2.42 -8.04 -3.46
N ILE A 196 -3.37 -8.97 -3.53
CA ILE A 196 -3.75 -9.68 -4.76
C ILE A 196 -5.23 -9.40 -5.03
N PHE A 197 -5.54 -8.95 -6.24
CA PHE A 197 -6.90 -8.80 -6.74
C PHE A 197 -6.97 -9.31 -8.18
N GLY A 198 -7.67 -10.42 -8.41
CA GLY A 198 -7.59 -11.15 -9.67
C GLY A 198 -6.16 -11.61 -9.97
N ASP A 199 -5.62 -11.24 -11.11
CA ASP A 199 -4.23 -11.50 -11.49
C ASP A 199 -3.29 -10.37 -11.08
N SER A 200 -3.83 -9.21 -10.67
CA SER A 200 -3.06 -8.01 -10.28
C SER A 200 -2.45 -8.13 -8.89
N LYS A 201 -1.19 -7.70 -8.73
CA LYS A 201 -0.42 -7.81 -7.49
C LYS A 201 0.28 -6.50 -7.13
N VAL A 202 0.16 -6.09 -5.88
CA VAL A 202 0.90 -4.96 -5.30
C VAL A 202 1.74 -5.42 -4.12
N LEU A 203 3.00 -4.98 -4.03
CA LEU A 203 3.86 -5.24 -2.88
C LEU A 203 4.24 -3.93 -2.18
N LEU A 204 3.79 -3.79 -0.92
CA LEU A 204 4.08 -2.64 -0.06
C LEU A 204 5.11 -3.04 0.99
N MET A 205 6.31 -2.48 0.89
CA MET A 205 7.48 -2.93 1.67
C MET A 205 7.72 -2.15 2.97
N GLY A 206 6.88 -1.15 3.29
CA GLY A 206 7.14 -0.25 4.41
C GLY A 206 8.54 0.37 4.30
N ASP A 207 9.31 0.35 5.39
CA ASP A 207 10.68 0.88 5.43
C ASP A 207 11.74 -0.23 5.49
N CYS A 208 11.42 -1.41 4.98
CA CYS A 208 12.33 -2.55 4.90
C CYS A 208 13.58 -2.24 4.06
N ASP A 209 14.73 -2.10 4.71
CA ASP A 209 16.03 -1.91 4.04
C ASP A 209 16.60 -3.24 3.47
N SER A 210 17.87 -3.27 3.12
CA SER A 210 18.54 -4.45 2.56
C SER A 210 18.45 -5.70 3.44
N ARG A 211 18.43 -5.54 4.77
CA ARG A 211 18.44 -6.68 5.69
C ARG A 211 17.15 -7.50 5.63
N PRO A 212 15.94 -6.90 5.74
CA PRO A 212 14.69 -7.61 5.48
C PRO A 212 14.59 -8.18 4.07
N GLN A 213 15.01 -7.45 3.03
CA GLN A 213 14.98 -7.95 1.66
C GLN A 213 15.78 -9.26 1.53
N ASN A 214 17.01 -9.29 2.05
CA ASN A 214 17.85 -10.48 2.04
C ASN A 214 17.28 -11.63 2.89
N TYR A 215 16.54 -11.31 3.96
CA TYR A 215 15.83 -12.30 4.75
C TYR A 215 14.66 -12.90 3.97
N PHE A 216 13.86 -12.09 3.30
CA PHE A 216 12.71 -12.54 2.51
C PHE A 216 13.15 -13.45 1.38
N LEU A 217 14.20 -13.10 0.64
CA LEU A 217 14.76 -13.95 -0.43
C LEU A 217 15.17 -15.35 0.04
N LYS A 218 15.47 -15.52 1.32
CA LYS A 218 15.92 -16.81 1.88
C LYS A 218 14.82 -17.61 2.57
N ASN A 219 13.77 -16.93 3.06
CA ASN A 219 12.86 -17.52 4.03
C ASN A 219 11.38 -17.38 3.66
N VAL A 220 11.05 -16.65 2.61
CA VAL A 220 9.68 -16.43 2.15
C VAL A 220 9.51 -17.09 0.80
N ASP A 221 8.33 -17.65 0.53
CA ASP A 221 7.98 -18.11 -0.81
C ASP A 221 8.05 -16.93 -1.79
N HIS A 222 8.81 -17.07 -2.86
CA HIS A 222 9.03 -16.00 -3.83
C HIS A 222 7.73 -15.54 -4.50
N SER A 223 6.72 -16.39 -4.62
CA SER A 223 5.40 -16.01 -5.13
C SER A 223 4.73 -14.90 -4.30
N LEU A 224 5.07 -14.77 -3.01
CA LEU A 224 4.62 -13.69 -2.13
C LEU A 224 5.41 -12.39 -2.31
N LEU A 225 6.49 -12.41 -3.07
CA LEU A 225 7.33 -11.23 -3.35
C LEU A 225 7.07 -10.67 -4.76
N GLU A 226 6.47 -11.45 -5.66
CA GLU A 226 6.11 -11.03 -7.01
C GLU A 226 5.05 -9.92 -6.99
N CYS A 227 5.17 -8.93 -7.87
CA CYS A 227 4.20 -7.85 -8.01
C CYS A 227 4.32 -7.12 -9.34
N ASP A 228 3.20 -6.53 -9.80
CA ASP A 228 3.18 -5.58 -10.91
C ASP A 228 3.61 -4.20 -10.40
N ILE A 229 3.13 -3.83 -9.21
CA ILE A 229 3.36 -2.54 -8.57
C ILE A 229 4.12 -2.72 -7.26
N LEU A 230 5.23 -1.99 -7.11
CA LEU A 230 6.09 -2.03 -5.93
C LEU A 230 6.17 -0.66 -5.26
N LYS A 231 5.93 -0.60 -3.94
CA LYS A 231 6.25 0.59 -3.14
C LYS A 231 7.74 0.66 -2.85
N ALA A 232 8.38 1.79 -3.18
CA ALA A 232 9.76 2.03 -2.83
C ALA A 232 9.98 1.96 -1.30
N VAL A 233 10.97 1.18 -0.87
CA VAL A 233 11.32 1.04 0.54
C VAL A 233 11.80 2.37 1.13
N HIS A 234 11.39 2.66 2.37
CA HIS A 234 11.87 3.79 3.15
C HIS A 234 11.84 5.10 2.34
N HIS A 235 10.68 5.41 1.76
CA HIS A 235 10.43 6.59 0.92
C HIS A 235 11.44 6.76 -0.24
N GLY A 236 11.99 5.67 -0.75
CA GLY A 236 13.00 5.70 -1.81
C GLY A 236 14.39 6.16 -1.38
N ILE A 237 14.65 6.35 -0.09
CA ILE A 237 15.98 6.73 0.44
C ILE A 237 16.97 5.61 0.21
N ASN A 238 16.57 4.40 0.55
CA ASN A 238 17.28 3.17 0.27
C ASN A 238 16.80 2.61 -1.07
N GLY A 239 17.69 1.94 -1.78
CA GLY A 239 17.32 1.20 -2.99
C GLY A 239 16.84 -0.21 -2.65
N PHE A 240 16.51 -0.94 -3.69
CA PHE A 240 16.32 -2.38 -3.61
C PHE A 240 17.62 -3.13 -3.90
N GLU A 241 17.78 -4.29 -3.27
CA GLU A 241 18.78 -5.27 -3.68
C GLU A 241 18.42 -5.79 -5.09
N GLU A 242 19.42 -5.97 -5.95
CA GLU A 242 19.22 -6.45 -7.33
C GLU A 242 18.46 -7.79 -7.34
N ALA A 243 18.92 -8.74 -6.53
CA ALA A 243 18.29 -10.06 -6.41
C ALA A 243 16.84 -9.99 -5.91
N PHE A 244 16.47 -8.92 -5.16
CA PHE A 244 15.09 -8.73 -4.74
C PHE A 244 14.22 -8.28 -5.92
N LEU A 245 14.71 -7.35 -6.74
CA LEU A 245 14.00 -6.90 -7.94
C LEU A 245 13.87 -8.03 -8.99
N GLU A 246 14.88 -8.91 -9.11
CA GLU A 246 14.83 -10.09 -9.98
C GLU A 246 13.71 -11.06 -9.59
N VAL A 247 13.37 -11.15 -8.29
CA VAL A 247 12.26 -11.97 -7.79
C VAL A 247 10.93 -11.21 -7.84
N ALA A 248 10.91 -9.94 -7.41
CA ALA A 248 9.68 -9.16 -7.33
C ALA A 248 9.13 -8.79 -8.71
N GLN A 249 10.00 -8.58 -9.70
CA GLN A 249 9.70 -8.27 -11.11
C GLN A 249 8.67 -7.15 -11.30
N PRO A 250 8.78 -6.02 -10.57
CA PRO A 250 7.80 -4.94 -10.72
C PRO A 250 7.89 -4.28 -12.11
N GLU A 251 6.74 -3.92 -12.66
CA GLU A 251 6.65 -3.10 -13.87
C GLU A 251 6.57 -1.60 -13.53
N PHE A 252 6.07 -1.29 -12.33
CA PHE A 252 5.92 0.07 -11.85
C PHE A 252 6.35 0.21 -10.39
N ILE A 253 7.04 1.33 -10.06
CA ILE A 253 7.41 1.66 -8.69
C ILE A 253 6.81 3.01 -8.30
N PHE A 254 6.06 3.10 -7.19
CA PHE A 254 5.72 4.39 -6.62
C PHE A 254 6.57 4.71 -5.39
N ILE A 255 6.86 6.00 -5.22
CA ILE A 255 7.80 6.48 -4.22
C ILE A 255 7.10 7.51 -3.33
N PRO A 256 6.84 7.21 -2.04
CA PRO A 256 6.24 8.14 -1.09
C PRO A 256 7.23 9.24 -0.66
N ASN A 257 7.59 10.09 -1.61
CA ASN A 257 8.52 11.20 -1.50
C ASN A 257 8.34 12.13 -2.69
N TYR A 258 9.02 13.27 -2.72
CA TYR A 258 9.09 14.10 -3.93
C TYR A 258 10.44 13.93 -4.63
N LYS A 259 10.42 13.98 -5.96
CA LYS A 259 11.58 13.66 -6.82
C LYS A 259 12.82 14.50 -6.51
N ALA A 260 12.62 15.77 -6.14
CA ALA A 260 13.70 16.69 -5.82
C ALA A 260 14.33 16.44 -4.44
N HIS A 261 13.76 15.57 -3.58
CA HIS A 261 14.24 15.38 -2.22
C HIS A 261 15.71 14.89 -2.19
N LYS A 262 16.51 15.57 -1.36
CA LYS A 262 17.97 15.35 -1.28
C LYS A 262 18.38 14.01 -0.67
N SER A 263 17.48 13.36 0.10
CA SER A 263 17.78 12.06 0.72
C SER A 263 17.83 10.92 -0.30
N ILE A 264 17.18 11.07 -1.46
CA ILE A 264 17.22 10.06 -2.52
C ILE A 264 18.46 10.32 -3.38
N LYS A 265 19.41 9.39 -3.32
CA LYS A 265 20.66 9.49 -4.09
C LYS A 265 20.38 9.46 -5.60
N SER A 266 21.22 10.13 -6.38
CA SER A 266 21.08 10.19 -7.85
C SER A 266 21.11 8.81 -8.53
N GLY A 267 21.91 7.88 -8.00
CA GLY A 267 21.94 6.48 -8.46
C GLY A 267 20.61 5.77 -8.24
N THR A 268 20.02 5.92 -7.06
CA THR A 268 18.71 5.34 -6.72
C THR A 268 17.62 5.93 -7.62
N LYS A 269 17.62 7.26 -7.85
CA LYS A 269 16.66 7.90 -8.78
C LYS A 269 16.77 7.36 -10.20
N ARG A 270 18.00 7.10 -10.71
CA ARG A 270 18.18 6.47 -12.03
C ARG A 270 17.62 5.07 -12.08
N LYS A 271 17.89 4.27 -11.04
CA LYS A 271 17.34 2.90 -10.96
C LYS A 271 15.80 2.91 -10.97
N PHE A 272 15.17 3.78 -10.18
CA PHE A 272 13.71 3.90 -10.19
C PHE A 272 13.13 4.35 -11.54
N ALA A 273 13.88 5.19 -12.28
CA ALA A 273 13.43 5.62 -13.61
C ALA A 273 13.33 4.47 -14.64
N GLU A 274 14.01 3.35 -14.40
CA GLU A 274 13.91 2.14 -15.24
C GLU A 274 12.55 1.45 -15.08
N TYR A 275 11.78 1.78 -14.02
CA TYR A 275 10.47 1.21 -13.67
C TYR A 275 9.33 2.21 -13.81
N ASN A 276 9.43 3.21 -14.68
CA ASN A 276 8.41 4.25 -14.88
C ASN A 276 7.93 4.95 -13.59
N ALA A 277 8.82 5.14 -12.61
CA ALA A 277 8.45 5.50 -11.25
C ALA A 277 7.79 6.88 -11.12
N LEU A 278 6.71 6.96 -10.32
CA LEU A 278 6.06 8.20 -9.89
C LEU A 278 6.34 8.47 -8.40
N TYR A 279 6.38 9.77 -8.07
CA TYR A 279 6.67 10.26 -6.72
C TYR A 279 5.39 10.86 -6.13
N SER A 280 4.78 10.23 -5.12
CA SER A 280 3.51 10.71 -4.57
C SER A 280 3.63 12.04 -3.81
N GLY A 281 4.83 12.46 -3.43
CA GLY A 281 5.07 13.81 -2.89
C GLY A 281 5.10 14.92 -3.95
N ASP A 282 5.07 14.58 -5.24
CA ASP A 282 4.88 15.52 -6.35
C ASP A 282 3.41 15.58 -6.80
N GLY A 283 2.53 14.79 -6.22
CA GLY A 283 1.09 14.68 -6.45
C GLY A 283 0.59 13.28 -6.10
N THR A 284 -0.60 13.17 -5.57
CA THR A 284 -1.23 11.88 -5.22
C THR A 284 -1.23 10.95 -6.44
N VAL A 285 -0.71 9.72 -6.28
CA VAL A 285 -0.69 8.69 -7.32
C VAL A 285 -1.84 7.73 -7.10
N ILE A 286 -2.67 7.54 -8.10
CA ILE A 286 -3.79 6.61 -8.10
C ILE A 286 -3.47 5.46 -9.03
N MET A 287 -3.69 4.24 -8.56
CA MET A 287 -3.44 2.99 -9.25
C MET A 287 -4.70 2.14 -9.13
N GLU A 288 -5.38 1.87 -10.24
CA GLU A 288 -6.65 1.17 -10.26
C GLU A 288 -6.63 0.00 -11.23
N THR A 289 -7.26 -1.12 -10.84
CA THR A 289 -7.34 -2.33 -11.67
C THR A 289 -8.70 -3.01 -11.54
N ASP A 290 -9.09 -3.70 -12.60
CA ASP A 290 -10.21 -4.66 -12.61
C ASP A 290 -9.75 -6.10 -12.33
N GLY A 291 -8.50 -6.27 -11.92
CA GLY A 291 -7.85 -7.56 -11.66
C GLY A 291 -7.09 -8.12 -12.87
N THR A 292 -7.02 -7.39 -13.97
CA THR A 292 -6.30 -7.77 -15.19
C THR A 292 -5.31 -6.68 -15.57
N ASP A 293 -5.80 -5.47 -15.84
CA ASP A 293 -4.99 -4.35 -16.29
C ASP A 293 -4.95 -3.24 -15.24
N TRP A 294 -3.85 -2.47 -15.23
CA TRP A 294 -3.67 -1.33 -14.36
C TRP A 294 -3.85 -0.02 -15.12
N TYR A 295 -4.57 0.93 -14.50
CA TYR A 295 -4.64 2.33 -14.90
C TYR A 295 -4.02 3.20 -13.83
N ILE A 296 -3.01 3.99 -14.21
CA ILE A 296 -2.21 4.79 -13.27
C ILE A 296 -2.23 6.25 -13.71
N TRP A 297 -2.56 7.14 -12.76
CA TRP A 297 -2.47 8.59 -12.98
C TRP A 297 -2.00 9.32 -11.72
N GLN A 298 -1.62 10.57 -11.91
CA GLN A 298 -1.11 11.40 -10.84
C GLN A 298 -1.88 12.72 -10.77
N LEU A 299 -2.50 13.01 -9.62
CA LEU A 299 -3.16 14.29 -9.39
C LEU A 299 -2.13 15.43 -9.29
N PRO A 300 -2.53 16.68 -9.55
CA PRO A 300 -1.67 17.83 -9.33
C PRO A 300 -1.13 17.86 -7.89
N ASN A 301 0.11 18.39 -7.72
CA ASN A 301 0.70 18.52 -6.40
C ASN A 301 -0.18 19.40 -5.51
N TRP A 302 -0.48 18.95 -4.31
CA TRP A 302 -1.39 19.61 -3.37
C TRP A 302 -1.03 21.09 -3.09
N LYS A 303 0.26 21.44 -3.02
CA LYS A 303 0.73 22.82 -2.83
C LYS A 303 0.47 23.73 -4.05
N LYS A 304 0.31 23.14 -5.24
CA LYS A 304 0.07 23.89 -6.48
C LYS A 304 -1.42 24.03 -6.80
N SER A 305 -2.26 23.24 -6.14
CA SER A 305 -3.72 23.27 -6.31
C SER A 305 -4.41 24.29 -5.38
N LYS A 306 -3.66 24.90 -4.46
CA LYS A 306 -4.08 25.95 -3.53
C LYS A 306 -3.44 27.30 -3.91
#